data_bdae0e8e0ade595e665d77fc8e1d29fe
#
_entry.id   bdae0e8e0ade595e665d77fc8e1d29fe
#
_cell.length_a   1.000
_cell.length_b   1.000
_cell.length_c   1.000
_cell.angle_alpha   90.00
_cell.angle_beta   90.00
_cell.angle_gamma   90.00
#
_symmetry.space_group_name_H-M   'P 1'
#
loop_
_entity.id
_entity.type
_entity.pdbx_description
1 polymer ?
#
loop_
_entity_poly.entity_id
_entity_poly.type
_entity_poly.pdbx_seq_one_letter_code
_entity_poly.pdbx_strand_id
1 'polypeptide(L)'
;MKHLYFILTILLVCTWNTLPAKVPTLKLITLQLIPDHTDFLYKTGEKVNFKVAALRCGMPLDNIEIRYEISEDMMKPHKAGTTQIKNGTVEINAGTMKQEGFLRCHVYTKYQGVEYSGVSTVGFSPEKLRPVTTLPDDFFDFWNTNKVEAKKCPLKPLMTLLPEKCTDKVNVYHISFQNNVNGSRIYGTLCIPKLPGKYPAILKVPGAGIRAYNGEIERSARGFIILEIGIHGIPVNMPGTIYRDLYAGALKDYYFFNLSNRDNYYYKRVYTGCMRAIDFIYTLPQFNG
;
A
#
# COMPACT_ATOMS: atom_id res chain seq x y z
N MET A 1 -45.41 -14.49 -62.49
CA MET A 1 -44.53 -14.93 -61.42
C MET A 1 -44.14 -13.74 -60.54
N LYS A 2 -44.76 -13.64 -59.36
CA LYS A 2 -44.57 -12.50 -58.44
C LYS A 2 -43.56 -12.90 -57.42
N HIS A 3 -42.37 -12.22 -57.36
CA HIS A 3 -41.35 -12.42 -56.34
C HIS A 3 -41.76 -11.61 -55.11
N LEU A 4 -42.01 -12.35 -54.03
CA LEU A 4 -42.32 -11.81 -52.71
C LEU A 4 -40.98 -11.63 -51.97
N TYR A 5 -40.54 -10.38 -51.77
CA TYR A 5 -39.38 -10.07 -50.94
C TYR A 5 -39.81 -10.03 -49.47
N PHE A 6 -39.31 -11.00 -48.69
CA PHE A 6 -39.51 -11.03 -47.24
C PHE A 6 -38.38 -10.20 -46.61
N ILE A 7 -38.70 -9.00 -46.14
CA ILE A 7 -37.78 -8.16 -45.39
C ILE A 7 -37.88 -8.58 -43.95
N LEU A 8 -36.87 -9.33 -43.46
CA LEU A 8 -36.72 -9.68 -42.07
C LEU A 8 -36.06 -8.50 -41.32
N THR A 9 -36.89 -7.69 -40.64
CA THR A 9 -36.41 -6.60 -39.78
C THR A 9 -35.99 -7.20 -38.46
N ILE A 10 -34.67 -7.39 -38.25
CA ILE A 10 -34.12 -7.76 -36.96
C ILE A 10 -34.10 -6.51 -36.07
N LEU A 11 -35.05 -6.42 -35.12
CA LEU A 11 -35.03 -5.44 -34.06
C LEU A 11 -33.92 -5.85 -33.07
N LEU A 12 -32.76 -5.23 -33.18
CA LEU A 12 -31.70 -5.34 -32.20
C LEU A 12 -32.09 -4.51 -30.97
N VAL A 13 -32.78 -5.12 -30.02
CA VAL A 13 -33.03 -4.51 -28.71
C VAL A 13 -31.68 -4.48 -27.94
N CYS A 14 -30.92 -3.40 -28.08
CA CYS A 14 -29.83 -3.09 -27.18
C CYS A 14 -30.40 -2.78 -25.80
N THR A 15 -30.57 -3.77 -24.95
CA THR A 15 -30.72 -3.52 -23.50
C THR A 15 -29.42 -2.93 -23.00
N TRP A 16 -29.36 -1.63 -22.94
CA TRP A 16 -28.33 -0.94 -22.20
C TRP A 16 -28.54 -1.30 -20.71
N ASN A 17 -27.83 -2.31 -20.25
CA ASN A 17 -27.58 -2.48 -18.82
C ASN A 17 -26.73 -1.28 -18.37
N THR A 18 -27.40 -0.17 -18.08
CA THR A 18 -26.77 0.89 -17.30
C THR A 18 -26.56 0.31 -15.91
N LEU A 19 -25.35 -0.24 -15.67
CA LEU A 19 -24.89 -0.45 -14.30
C LEU A 19 -25.02 0.91 -13.61
N PRO A 20 -25.84 1.04 -12.56
CA PRO A 20 -25.95 2.31 -11.87
C PRO A 20 -24.54 2.71 -11.42
N ALA A 21 -24.05 3.83 -11.92
CA ALA A 21 -22.81 4.41 -11.43
C ALA A 21 -22.98 4.51 -9.92
N LYS A 22 -22.10 3.83 -9.18
CA LYS A 22 -22.12 3.85 -7.71
C LYS A 22 -21.83 5.28 -7.30
N VAL A 23 -22.86 6.07 -7.09
CA VAL A 23 -22.73 7.45 -6.60
C VAL A 23 -21.93 7.38 -5.31
N PRO A 24 -20.82 8.12 -5.18
CA PRO A 24 -20.08 8.12 -3.93
C PRO A 24 -21.01 8.49 -2.80
N THR A 25 -21.28 7.56 -1.90
CA THR A 25 -22.16 7.82 -0.75
C THR A 25 -21.44 8.80 0.17
N LEU A 26 -21.95 10.02 0.27
CA LEU A 26 -21.42 11.01 1.18
C LEU A 26 -21.47 10.46 2.60
N LYS A 27 -20.31 10.36 3.26
CA LYS A 27 -20.25 9.95 4.66
C LYS A 27 -20.78 11.09 5.53
N LEU A 28 -22.05 10.99 5.94
CA LEU A 28 -22.71 12.00 6.77
C LEU A 28 -22.35 11.88 8.26
N ILE A 29 -21.98 10.66 8.70
CA ILE A 29 -21.71 10.34 10.10
C ILE A 29 -20.26 9.93 10.26
N THR A 30 -19.63 10.44 11.31
CA THR A 30 -18.34 9.94 11.84
C THR A 30 -18.60 9.32 13.21
N LEU A 31 -18.16 8.08 13.40
CA LEU A 31 -18.10 7.46 14.72
C LEU A 31 -16.72 7.71 15.30
N GLN A 32 -16.68 8.41 16.42
CA GLN A 32 -15.45 8.72 17.14
C GLN A 32 -15.38 7.82 18.39
N LEU A 33 -14.25 7.13 18.55
CA LEU A 33 -13.97 6.26 19.69
C LEU A 33 -12.68 6.70 20.34
N ILE A 34 -12.76 7.13 21.58
CA ILE A 34 -11.63 7.65 22.35
C ILE A 34 -11.48 6.80 23.61
N PRO A 35 -10.32 6.15 23.82
CA PRO A 35 -10.06 5.44 25.06
C PRO A 35 -9.87 6.42 26.23
N ASP A 36 -9.99 5.93 27.46
CA ASP A 36 -9.77 6.71 28.67
C ASP A 36 -8.30 7.09 28.91
N HIS A 37 -7.34 6.41 28.26
CA HIS A 37 -5.93 6.84 28.20
C HIS A 37 -5.62 7.55 26.87
N THR A 38 -5.07 8.75 26.96
CA THR A 38 -4.78 9.60 25.80
C THR A 38 -3.63 9.09 24.93
N ASP A 39 -2.73 8.29 25.48
CA ASP A 39 -1.62 7.64 24.79
C ASP A 39 -2.02 6.28 24.18
N PHE A 40 -3.25 5.81 24.44
CA PHE A 40 -3.77 4.51 23.99
C PHE A 40 -3.01 3.30 24.56
N LEU A 41 -2.26 3.48 25.66
CA LEU A 41 -1.44 2.44 26.26
C LEU A 41 -1.98 2.04 27.64
N TYR A 42 -1.96 0.73 27.90
CA TYR A 42 -2.44 0.10 29.14
C TYR A 42 -1.45 -0.95 29.59
N LYS A 43 -1.42 -1.21 30.89
CA LYS A 43 -0.72 -2.38 31.44
C LYS A 43 -1.61 -3.61 31.31
N THR A 44 -1.00 -4.78 31.14
CA THR A 44 -1.74 -6.05 31.21
C THR A 44 -2.53 -6.13 32.53
N GLY A 45 -3.82 -6.54 32.44
CA GLY A 45 -4.73 -6.58 33.59
C GLY A 45 -5.51 -5.27 33.83
N GLU A 46 -5.08 -4.15 33.28
CA GLU A 46 -5.79 -2.86 33.39
C GLU A 46 -7.09 -2.89 32.56
N LYS A 47 -8.11 -2.16 32.98
CA LYS A 47 -9.39 -2.07 32.26
C LYS A 47 -9.37 -0.89 31.31
N VAL A 48 -9.96 -1.05 30.14
CA VAL A 48 -10.14 0.01 29.15
C VAL A 48 -11.62 0.32 28.92
N ASN A 49 -11.93 1.60 28.87
CA ASN A 49 -13.22 2.12 28.48
C ASN A 49 -13.08 3.00 27.24
N PHE A 50 -13.96 2.83 26.28
CA PHE A 50 -14.03 3.70 25.11
C PHE A 50 -15.24 4.62 25.23
N LYS A 51 -15.00 5.92 25.14
CA LYS A 51 -16.04 6.92 24.95
C LYS A 51 -16.37 7.02 23.48
N VAL A 52 -17.63 6.76 23.12
CA VAL A 52 -18.08 6.73 21.72
C VAL A 52 -19.06 7.87 21.48
N ALA A 53 -18.84 8.59 20.37
CA ALA A 53 -19.74 9.61 19.86
C ALA A 53 -20.08 9.34 18.39
N ALA A 54 -21.31 9.64 17.99
CA ALA A 54 -21.69 9.75 16.59
C ALA A 54 -21.79 11.23 16.22
N LEU A 55 -21.07 11.68 15.22
CA LEU A 55 -20.99 13.09 14.83
C LEU A 55 -21.56 13.27 13.43
N ARG A 56 -22.40 14.27 13.24
CA ARG A 56 -22.84 14.78 11.93
C ARG A 56 -22.29 16.18 11.74
N CYS A 57 -21.43 16.36 10.73
CA CYS A 57 -20.74 17.64 10.50
C CYS A 57 -20.05 18.19 11.76
N GLY A 58 -19.46 17.31 12.59
CA GLY A 58 -18.79 17.67 13.83
C GLY A 58 -19.72 17.87 15.05
N MET A 59 -21.04 17.86 14.86
CA MET A 59 -22.01 18.00 15.93
C MET A 59 -22.46 16.63 16.45
N PRO A 60 -22.49 16.41 17.79
CA PRO A 60 -22.97 15.16 18.38
C PRO A 60 -24.43 14.87 18.03
N LEU A 61 -24.71 13.61 17.77
CA LEU A 61 -26.04 13.07 17.58
C LEU A 61 -26.49 12.31 18.84
N ASP A 62 -27.76 12.49 19.22
CA ASP A 62 -28.38 11.76 20.30
C ASP A 62 -29.30 10.65 19.81
N ASN A 63 -29.64 9.72 20.72
CA ASN A 63 -30.55 8.61 20.49
C ASN A 63 -30.15 7.73 19.30
N ILE A 64 -28.84 7.59 19.08
CA ILE A 64 -28.28 6.74 18.05
C ILE A 64 -27.97 5.36 18.64
N GLU A 65 -28.62 4.33 18.10
CA GLU A 65 -28.26 2.95 18.40
C GLU A 65 -26.95 2.58 17.76
N ILE A 66 -26.06 1.97 18.53
CA ILE A 66 -24.79 1.44 18.08
C ILE A 66 -24.65 -0.03 18.49
N ARG A 67 -24.12 -0.84 17.57
CA ARG A 67 -23.64 -2.19 17.85
C ARG A 67 -22.12 -2.11 18.00
N TYR A 68 -21.57 -2.83 18.95
CA TYR A 68 -20.13 -2.88 19.17
C TYR A 68 -19.60 -4.30 19.26
N GLU A 69 -18.33 -4.45 18.90
CA GLU A 69 -17.57 -5.69 18.98
C GLU A 69 -16.20 -5.41 19.58
N ILE A 70 -15.80 -6.24 20.55
CA ILE A 70 -14.47 -6.19 21.16
C ILE A 70 -13.72 -7.44 20.77
N SER A 71 -12.52 -7.28 20.25
CA SER A 71 -11.63 -8.39 19.84
C SER A 71 -10.18 -8.06 20.13
N GLU A 72 -9.37 -9.05 20.28
CA GLU A 72 -7.93 -8.90 20.06
C GLU A 72 -7.69 -8.54 18.58
N ASP A 73 -6.55 -7.91 18.27
CA ASP A 73 -6.26 -7.50 16.90
C ASP A 73 -6.28 -8.68 15.94
N MET A 74 -7.00 -8.53 14.81
CA MET A 74 -7.22 -9.55 13.77
C MET A 74 -7.90 -10.85 14.23
N MET A 75 -8.39 -10.91 15.49
CA MET A 75 -9.09 -12.08 16.02
C MET A 75 -10.62 -11.90 15.97
N LYS A 76 -11.35 -13.00 16.13
CA LYS A 76 -12.82 -12.95 16.25
C LYS A 76 -13.24 -12.20 17.52
N PRO A 77 -14.36 -11.44 17.47
CA PRO A 77 -14.87 -10.79 18.65
C PRO A 77 -15.18 -11.78 19.78
N HIS A 78 -14.71 -11.48 20.98
CA HIS A 78 -15.02 -12.24 22.20
C HIS A 78 -16.14 -11.58 23.03
N LYS A 79 -16.46 -10.32 22.73
CA LYS A 79 -17.57 -9.58 23.34
C LYS A 79 -18.26 -8.74 22.28
N ALA A 80 -19.58 -8.74 22.28
CA ALA A 80 -20.39 -7.89 21.41
C ALA A 80 -21.63 -7.43 22.15
N GLY A 81 -22.23 -6.33 21.72
CA GLY A 81 -23.45 -5.81 22.30
C GLY A 81 -24.03 -4.66 21.50
N THR A 82 -25.20 -4.19 21.97
CA THR A 82 -25.89 -3.01 21.45
C THR A 82 -26.13 -2.04 22.58
N THR A 83 -25.97 -0.75 22.30
CA THR A 83 -26.25 0.32 23.26
C THR A 83 -26.71 1.58 22.54
N GLN A 84 -27.14 2.59 23.27
CA GLN A 84 -27.58 3.88 22.71
C GLN A 84 -26.67 5.02 23.15
N ILE A 85 -26.30 5.87 22.20
CA ILE A 85 -25.70 7.18 22.52
C ILE A 85 -26.76 8.08 23.09
N LYS A 86 -26.54 8.58 24.30
CA LYS A 86 -27.40 9.55 24.98
C LYS A 86 -26.53 10.71 25.46
N ASN A 87 -27.07 11.94 25.36
CA ASN A 87 -26.31 13.15 25.70
C ASN A 87 -24.98 13.25 24.96
N GLY A 88 -24.99 12.85 23.66
CA GLY A 88 -23.83 12.98 22.72
C GLY A 88 -22.80 11.86 22.82
N THR A 89 -22.78 11.05 23.87
CA THR A 89 -21.78 9.98 24.05
C THR A 89 -22.33 8.75 24.77
N VAL A 90 -21.59 7.64 24.63
CA VAL A 90 -21.78 6.44 25.47
C VAL A 90 -20.43 5.83 25.80
N GLU A 91 -20.31 5.21 26.96
CA GLU A 91 -19.11 4.46 27.35
C GLU A 91 -19.30 2.97 27.08
N ILE A 92 -18.26 2.37 26.50
CA ILE A 92 -18.16 0.93 26.28
C ILE A 92 -16.98 0.42 27.09
N ASN A 93 -17.26 -0.38 28.11
CA ASN A 93 -16.24 -1.12 28.80
C ASN A 93 -15.77 -2.29 27.91
N ALA A 94 -14.54 -2.22 27.41
CA ALA A 94 -13.97 -3.24 26.54
C ALA A 94 -13.23 -4.35 27.30
N GLY A 95 -13.16 -4.24 28.63
CA GLY A 95 -12.50 -5.25 29.45
C GLY A 95 -11.00 -5.01 29.58
N THR A 96 -10.24 -6.10 29.54
CA THR A 96 -8.78 -6.09 29.73
C THR A 96 -8.13 -7.21 28.93
N MET A 97 -6.81 -7.15 28.78
CA MET A 97 -5.99 -8.28 28.27
C MET A 97 -5.09 -8.81 29.38
N LYS A 98 -4.96 -10.13 29.45
CA LYS A 98 -4.07 -10.84 30.39
C LYS A 98 -2.64 -10.97 29.86
N GLN A 99 -2.46 -10.77 28.57
CA GLN A 99 -1.19 -10.85 27.86
C GLN A 99 -0.95 -9.56 27.10
N GLU A 100 0.30 -9.30 26.73
CA GLU A 100 0.65 -8.20 25.85
C GLU A 100 0.03 -8.36 24.46
N GLY A 101 -0.38 -7.23 23.89
CA GLY A 101 -1.05 -7.25 22.58
C GLY A 101 -1.90 -6.01 22.34
N PHE A 102 -2.85 -6.15 21.45
CA PHE A 102 -3.73 -5.06 21.07
C PHE A 102 -5.21 -5.46 21.18
N LEU A 103 -6.01 -4.60 21.82
CA LEU A 103 -7.45 -4.76 21.94
C LEU A 103 -8.15 -3.73 21.05
N ARG A 104 -9.12 -4.19 20.29
CA ARG A 104 -9.84 -3.40 19.29
C ARG A 104 -11.31 -3.28 19.68
N CYS A 105 -11.83 -2.07 19.65
CA CYS A 105 -13.26 -1.79 19.72
C CYS A 105 -13.75 -1.36 18.33
N HIS A 106 -14.63 -2.14 17.73
CA HIS A 106 -15.38 -1.81 16.53
C HIS A 106 -16.78 -1.36 16.90
N VAL A 107 -17.25 -0.28 16.29
CA VAL A 107 -18.62 0.23 16.48
C VAL A 107 -19.28 0.41 15.13
N TYR A 108 -20.55 0.09 15.06
CA TYR A 108 -21.39 0.17 13.87
C TYR A 108 -22.70 0.87 14.20
N THR A 109 -23.20 1.64 13.25
CA THR A 109 -24.54 2.22 13.32
C THR A 109 -25.18 2.29 11.95
N LYS A 110 -26.50 2.30 11.89
CA LYS A 110 -27.26 2.56 10.68
C LYS A 110 -27.97 3.90 10.81
N TYR A 111 -27.68 4.83 9.92
CA TYR A 111 -28.30 6.15 9.92
C TYR A 111 -28.85 6.47 8.53
N GLN A 112 -30.15 6.79 8.44
CA GLN A 112 -30.84 7.04 7.17
C GLN A 112 -30.61 5.94 6.11
N GLY A 113 -30.64 4.68 6.53
CA GLY A 113 -30.46 3.53 5.63
C GLY A 113 -29.01 3.18 5.28
N VAL A 114 -28.03 4.02 5.64
CA VAL A 114 -26.60 3.82 5.37
C VAL A 114 -25.91 3.29 6.62
N GLU A 115 -25.02 2.30 6.43
CA GLU A 115 -24.18 1.76 7.51
C GLU A 115 -22.88 2.56 7.65
N TYR A 116 -22.54 2.84 8.90
CA TYR A 116 -21.30 3.52 9.31
C TYR A 116 -20.57 2.67 10.32
N SER A 117 -19.25 2.73 10.29
CA SER A 117 -18.39 2.04 11.25
C SER A 117 -17.27 2.94 11.74
N GLY A 118 -16.82 2.68 12.95
CA GLY A 118 -15.62 3.26 13.53
C GLY A 118 -14.83 2.19 14.28
N VAL A 119 -13.54 2.41 14.42
CA VAL A 119 -12.64 1.50 15.13
C VAL A 119 -11.62 2.30 15.93
N SER A 120 -11.31 1.80 17.13
CA SER A 120 -10.17 2.26 17.93
C SER A 120 -9.45 1.05 18.50
N THR A 121 -8.13 1.14 18.55
CA THR A 121 -7.26 0.06 19.04
C THR A 121 -6.36 0.60 20.14
N VAL A 122 -6.21 -0.16 21.21
CA VAL A 122 -5.31 0.17 22.31
C VAL A 122 -4.27 -0.92 22.50
N GLY A 123 -3.09 -0.54 22.99
CA GLY A 123 -1.98 -1.45 23.26
C GLY A 123 -1.89 -1.82 24.74
N PHE A 124 -1.78 -3.12 25.02
CA PHE A 124 -1.51 -3.63 26.37
C PHE A 124 -0.05 -4.06 26.46
N SER A 125 0.76 -3.31 27.21
CA SER A 125 2.21 -3.53 27.37
C SER A 125 2.90 -3.88 26.06
N PRO A 126 2.69 -3.12 24.95
CA PRO A 126 3.20 -3.49 23.62
C PRO A 126 4.74 -3.53 23.58
N GLU A 127 5.43 -2.86 24.49
CA GLU A 127 6.89 -2.90 24.65
C GLU A 127 7.41 -4.30 25.04
N LYS A 128 6.53 -5.17 25.55
CA LYS A 128 6.88 -6.54 25.94
C LYS A 128 6.66 -7.56 24.84
N LEU A 129 6.01 -7.16 23.74
CA LEU A 129 5.81 -8.05 22.60
C LEU A 129 7.16 -8.60 22.10
N ARG A 130 7.17 -9.87 21.79
CA ARG A 130 8.33 -10.57 21.23
C ARG A 130 7.96 -11.16 19.87
N PRO A 131 8.88 -11.17 18.90
CA PRO A 131 8.67 -11.88 17.65
C PRO A 131 8.30 -13.33 17.90
N VAL A 132 7.34 -13.87 17.15
CA VAL A 132 6.96 -15.28 17.21
C VAL A 132 7.96 -16.18 16.48
N THR A 133 8.84 -15.58 15.66
CA THR A 133 9.90 -16.27 14.92
C THR A 133 11.24 -15.56 15.18
N THR A 134 12.33 -16.32 15.18
CA THR A 134 13.68 -15.78 15.21
C THR A 134 14.20 -15.64 13.78
N LEU A 135 15.23 -14.80 13.61
CA LEU A 135 16.01 -14.80 12.37
C LEU A 135 16.74 -16.14 12.24
N PRO A 136 16.87 -16.70 11.02
CA PRO A 136 17.80 -17.80 10.79
C PRO A 136 19.22 -17.42 11.23
N ASP A 137 19.96 -18.38 11.75
CA ASP A 137 21.32 -18.14 12.29
C ASP A 137 22.26 -17.55 11.24
N ASP A 138 22.07 -17.95 9.98
CA ASP A 138 22.87 -17.48 8.84
C ASP A 138 22.26 -16.29 8.08
N PHE A 139 21.27 -15.58 8.65
CA PHE A 139 20.56 -14.49 7.95
C PHE A 139 21.52 -13.41 7.43
N PHE A 140 22.45 -12.95 8.25
CA PHE A 140 23.37 -11.89 7.84
C PHE A 140 24.42 -12.40 6.85
N ASP A 141 24.92 -13.62 7.01
CA ASP A 141 25.88 -14.24 6.09
C ASP A 141 25.27 -14.47 4.72
N PHE A 142 24.02 -14.95 4.69
CA PHE A 142 23.24 -15.09 3.45
C PHE A 142 23.14 -13.78 2.67
N TRP A 143 22.77 -12.68 3.35
CA TRP A 143 22.63 -11.40 2.68
C TRP A 143 23.97 -10.75 2.32
N ASN A 144 25.00 -10.90 3.16
CA ASN A 144 26.33 -10.40 2.84
C ASN A 144 26.92 -11.11 1.62
N THR A 145 26.82 -12.44 1.58
CA THR A 145 27.23 -13.23 0.40
C THR A 145 26.48 -12.77 -0.85
N ASN A 146 25.15 -12.62 -0.78
CA ASN A 146 24.35 -12.15 -1.89
C ASN A 146 24.78 -10.75 -2.39
N LYS A 147 25.16 -9.83 -1.49
CA LYS A 147 25.66 -8.49 -1.85
C LYS A 147 26.99 -8.59 -2.61
N VAL A 148 27.90 -9.42 -2.12
CA VAL A 148 29.21 -9.63 -2.75
C VAL A 148 29.05 -10.22 -4.16
N GLU A 149 28.24 -11.27 -4.28
CA GLU A 149 28.00 -11.92 -5.58
C GLU A 149 27.31 -10.97 -6.57
N ALA A 150 26.30 -10.21 -6.12
CA ALA A 150 25.62 -9.24 -6.99
C ALA A 150 26.55 -8.14 -7.51
N LYS A 151 27.54 -7.71 -6.72
CA LYS A 151 28.53 -6.69 -7.15
C LYS A 151 29.49 -7.19 -8.22
N LYS A 152 29.68 -8.50 -8.39
CA LYS A 152 30.47 -9.06 -9.51
C LYS A 152 29.80 -8.78 -10.86
N CYS A 153 28.51 -8.54 -10.89
CA CYS A 153 27.79 -8.13 -12.11
C CYS A 153 27.87 -6.60 -12.27
N PRO A 154 28.54 -6.08 -13.32
CA PRO A 154 28.63 -4.65 -13.56
C PRO A 154 27.23 -4.03 -13.76
N LEU A 155 26.98 -2.84 -13.22
CA LEU A 155 25.68 -2.17 -13.32
C LEU A 155 25.21 -1.93 -14.76
N LYS A 156 26.12 -1.59 -15.67
CA LYS A 156 25.81 -1.25 -17.07
C LYS A 156 24.52 -0.42 -17.19
N PRO A 157 24.46 0.79 -16.61
CA PRO A 157 23.28 1.61 -16.62
C PRO A 157 22.93 2.08 -18.04
N LEU A 158 21.65 2.09 -18.34
CA LEU A 158 21.07 2.72 -19.52
C LEU A 158 20.13 3.82 -19.05
N MET A 159 20.26 5.02 -19.62
CA MET A 159 19.44 6.17 -19.27
C MET A 159 18.90 6.80 -20.56
N THR A 160 17.59 6.85 -20.71
CA THR A 160 16.90 7.47 -21.83
C THR A 160 16.09 8.65 -21.32
N LEU A 161 16.39 9.85 -21.82
CA LEU A 161 15.60 11.04 -21.47
C LEU A 161 14.17 10.86 -21.98
N LEU A 162 13.19 11.29 -21.19
CA LEU A 162 11.77 11.35 -21.55
C LEU A 162 11.37 12.83 -21.71
N PRO A 163 11.58 13.45 -22.89
CA PRO A 163 11.35 14.87 -23.08
C PRO A 163 9.92 15.28 -22.73
N GLU A 164 8.95 14.44 -23.02
CA GLU A 164 7.52 14.64 -22.77
C GLU A 164 7.16 14.69 -21.27
N LYS A 165 8.07 14.23 -20.40
CA LYS A 165 7.91 14.28 -18.92
C LYS A 165 8.81 15.31 -18.28
N CYS A 166 9.75 15.90 -19.01
CA CYS A 166 10.63 16.93 -18.48
C CYS A 166 9.85 18.23 -18.23
N THR A 167 10.28 18.98 -17.22
CA THR A 167 9.77 20.32 -16.91
C THR A 167 10.91 21.35 -17.01
N ASP A 168 10.64 22.62 -16.78
CA ASP A 168 11.70 23.66 -16.73
C ASP A 168 12.71 23.37 -15.60
N LYS A 169 12.29 22.66 -14.54
CA LYS A 169 13.09 22.42 -13.33
C LYS A 169 13.68 21.02 -13.24
N VAL A 170 13.14 20.03 -13.97
CA VAL A 170 13.46 18.59 -13.77
C VAL A 170 13.67 17.89 -15.09
N ASN A 171 14.75 17.11 -15.19
CA ASN A 171 14.95 16.10 -16.21
C ASN A 171 14.40 14.77 -15.73
N VAL A 172 13.67 14.07 -16.60
CA VAL A 172 13.07 12.76 -16.31
C VAL A 172 13.65 11.73 -17.25
N TYR A 173 14.14 10.62 -16.71
CA TYR A 173 14.74 9.54 -17.49
C TYR A 173 14.03 8.21 -17.19
N HIS A 174 13.82 7.42 -18.22
CA HIS A 174 13.64 5.98 -18.09
C HIS A 174 15.02 5.34 -17.94
N ILE A 175 15.22 4.58 -16.86
CA ILE A 175 16.53 3.98 -16.59
C ILE A 175 16.41 2.46 -16.46
N SER A 176 17.54 1.79 -16.72
CA SER A 176 17.70 0.41 -16.29
C SER A 176 19.16 0.10 -15.96
N PHE A 177 19.39 -0.85 -15.09
CA PHE A 177 20.72 -1.34 -14.73
C PHE A 177 20.67 -2.84 -14.42
N GLN A 178 21.84 -3.52 -14.50
CA GLN A 178 21.94 -4.93 -14.16
C GLN A 178 21.73 -5.14 -12.66
N ASN A 179 21.01 -6.21 -12.33
CA ASN A 179 20.75 -6.62 -10.95
C ASN A 179 21.88 -7.54 -10.44
N ASN A 180 21.58 -8.83 -10.29
CA ASN A 180 22.46 -9.82 -9.69
C ASN A 180 23.18 -10.72 -10.70
N VAL A 181 22.63 -10.85 -11.90
CA VAL A 181 23.23 -11.61 -13.01
C VAL A 181 23.07 -10.85 -14.33
N ASN A 182 23.93 -11.18 -15.30
CA ASN A 182 23.84 -10.56 -16.62
C ASN A 182 22.48 -10.86 -17.28
N GLY A 183 21.83 -9.83 -17.80
CA GLY A 183 20.48 -9.92 -18.38
C GLY A 183 19.33 -9.71 -17.38
N SER A 184 19.55 -9.89 -16.07
CA SER A 184 18.55 -9.53 -15.06
C SER A 184 18.64 -8.02 -14.80
N ARG A 185 17.67 -7.25 -15.27
CA ARG A 185 17.65 -5.79 -15.11
C ARG A 185 16.61 -5.32 -14.15
N ILE A 186 16.88 -4.20 -13.51
CA ILE A 186 15.92 -3.34 -12.82
C ILE A 186 15.63 -2.15 -13.72
N TYR A 187 14.38 -1.75 -13.79
CA TYR A 187 13.94 -0.57 -14.53
C TYR A 187 13.35 0.45 -13.57
N GLY A 188 13.42 1.72 -13.94
CA GLY A 188 12.88 2.78 -13.11
C GLY A 188 12.68 4.09 -13.85
N THR A 189 12.07 5.04 -13.17
CA THR A 189 12.00 6.45 -13.58
C THR A 189 12.86 7.28 -12.63
N LEU A 190 13.83 7.99 -13.21
CA LEU A 190 14.77 8.85 -12.49
C LEU A 190 14.43 10.31 -12.78
N CYS A 191 14.23 11.10 -11.73
CA CYS A 191 14.02 12.54 -11.79
C CYS A 191 15.24 13.25 -11.20
N ILE A 192 15.85 14.17 -11.96
CA ILE A 192 17.03 14.95 -11.53
C ILE A 192 16.73 16.44 -11.71
N PRO A 193 17.01 17.31 -10.70
CA PRO A 193 16.92 18.75 -10.87
C PRO A 193 17.82 19.25 -12.02
N LYS A 194 17.33 20.21 -12.83
CA LYS A 194 18.08 20.77 -13.95
C LYS A 194 19.16 21.77 -13.54
N LEU A 195 18.96 22.46 -12.42
CA LEU A 195 19.95 23.41 -11.93
C LEU A 195 21.25 22.69 -11.62
N PRO A 196 22.42 23.25 -12.00
CA PRO A 196 23.71 22.68 -11.60
C PRO A 196 23.82 22.60 -10.07
N GLY A 197 24.28 21.45 -9.56
CA GLY A 197 24.43 21.28 -8.12
C GLY A 197 24.57 19.83 -7.71
N LYS A 198 24.68 19.65 -6.38
CA LYS A 198 24.69 18.36 -5.70
C LYS A 198 23.42 18.23 -4.87
N TYR A 199 22.77 17.09 -4.95
CA TYR A 199 21.47 16.87 -4.37
C TYR A 199 21.41 15.59 -3.55
N PRO A 200 20.67 15.56 -2.44
CA PRO A 200 20.32 14.31 -1.78
C PRO A 200 19.44 13.46 -2.67
N ALA A 201 19.53 12.16 -2.51
CA ALA A 201 18.75 11.22 -3.31
C ALA A 201 17.73 10.44 -2.48
N ILE A 202 16.60 10.14 -3.08
CA ILE A 202 15.55 9.29 -2.51
C ILE A 202 15.34 8.12 -3.45
N LEU A 203 15.54 6.90 -2.94
CA LEU A 203 15.10 5.68 -3.60
C LEU A 203 13.66 5.37 -3.18
N LYS A 204 12.76 5.33 -4.15
CA LYS A 204 11.37 4.93 -3.95
C LYS A 204 11.18 3.51 -4.46
N VAL A 205 10.92 2.59 -3.52
CA VAL A 205 10.58 1.21 -3.83
C VAL A 205 9.06 1.05 -3.88
N PRO A 206 8.52 0.21 -4.78
CA PRO A 206 7.07 0.08 -4.93
C PRO A 206 6.44 -0.76 -3.84
N GLY A 207 5.18 -0.50 -3.55
CA GLY A 207 4.29 -1.47 -2.93
C GLY A 207 3.93 -2.59 -3.90
N ALA A 208 3.17 -3.60 -3.43
CA ALA A 208 2.71 -4.71 -4.24
C ALA A 208 1.94 -4.27 -5.50
N GLY A 209 2.04 -5.06 -6.56
CA GLY A 209 1.36 -4.85 -7.84
C GLY A 209 2.31 -4.58 -9.01
N ILE A 210 1.75 -4.65 -10.21
CA ILE A 210 2.47 -4.52 -11.48
C ILE A 210 1.88 -3.31 -12.20
N ARG A 211 2.69 -2.28 -12.43
CA ARG A 211 2.22 -1.00 -12.97
C ARG A 211 3.35 -0.16 -13.55
N ALA A 212 2.97 0.91 -14.27
CA ALA A 212 3.88 1.96 -14.67
C ALA A 212 4.32 2.81 -13.46
N TYR A 213 5.49 3.44 -13.59
CA TYR A 213 6.00 4.41 -12.62
C TYR A 213 6.35 5.70 -13.36
N ASN A 214 5.73 6.81 -12.95
CA ASN A 214 5.85 8.07 -13.65
C ASN A 214 6.96 8.99 -13.12
N GLY A 215 7.53 8.62 -11.96
CA GLY A 215 8.50 9.46 -11.24
C GLY A 215 7.83 10.53 -10.36
N GLU A 216 8.63 11.10 -9.47
CA GLU A 216 8.22 12.11 -8.49
C GLU A 216 8.76 13.49 -8.89
N ILE A 217 8.20 14.07 -9.97
CA ILE A 217 8.70 15.31 -10.58
C ILE A 217 8.62 16.50 -9.61
N GLU A 218 7.48 16.65 -8.90
CA GLU A 218 7.29 17.77 -7.96
C GLU A 218 8.29 17.73 -6.80
N ARG A 219 8.57 16.54 -6.29
CA ARG A 219 9.55 16.37 -5.21
C ARG A 219 10.96 16.63 -5.70
N SER A 220 11.28 16.19 -6.93
CA SER A 220 12.56 16.49 -7.56
C SER A 220 12.75 17.99 -7.80
N ALA A 221 11.69 18.71 -8.18
CA ALA A 221 11.73 20.18 -8.35
C ALA A 221 12.08 20.95 -7.05
N ARG A 222 11.98 20.28 -5.88
CA ARG A 222 12.38 20.82 -4.57
C ARG A 222 13.84 20.53 -4.22
N GLY A 223 14.64 19.99 -5.13
CA GLY A 223 16.07 19.77 -4.93
C GLY A 223 16.44 18.34 -4.49
N PHE A 224 15.73 17.34 -4.97
CA PHE A 224 16.03 15.94 -4.70
C PHE A 224 16.23 15.15 -5.99
N ILE A 225 17.20 14.26 -6.03
CA ILE A 225 17.24 13.18 -7.02
C ILE A 225 16.25 12.12 -6.56
N ILE A 226 15.30 11.73 -7.41
CA ILE A 226 14.32 10.69 -7.07
C ILE A 226 14.45 9.54 -8.05
N LEU A 227 14.75 8.37 -7.54
CA LEU A 227 14.73 7.12 -8.30
C LEU A 227 13.56 6.26 -7.86
N GLU A 228 12.54 6.13 -8.71
CA GLU A 228 11.41 5.23 -8.50
C GLU A 228 11.61 3.97 -9.36
N ILE A 229 11.76 2.80 -8.73
CA ILE A 229 12.05 1.54 -9.42
C ILE A 229 10.84 0.61 -9.53
N GLY A 230 10.83 -0.22 -10.58
CA GLY A 230 9.98 -1.39 -10.69
C GLY A 230 10.76 -2.66 -10.32
N ILE A 231 10.10 -3.60 -9.65
CA ILE A 231 10.74 -4.81 -9.12
C ILE A 231 10.64 -6.04 -10.03
N HIS A 232 9.86 -5.96 -11.11
CA HIS A 232 9.53 -7.13 -11.93
C HIS A 232 10.54 -7.41 -13.07
N GLY A 233 11.52 -6.54 -13.27
CA GLY A 233 12.50 -6.68 -14.36
C GLY A 233 11.93 -6.39 -15.75
N ILE A 234 10.90 -5.58 -15.80
CA ILE A 234 10.22 -5.11 -17.01
C ILE A 234 10.25 -3.58 -17.06
N PRO A 235 10.24 -2.96 -18.25
CA PRO A 235 10.15 -1.51 -18.38
C PRO A 235 8.97 -0.93 -17.61
N VAL A 236 9.14 0.28 -17.06
CA VAL A 236 8.15 0.92 -16.19
C VAL A 236 7.31 1.99 -16.90
N ASN A 237 7.47 2.13 -18.21
CA ASN A 237 6.80 3.14 -19.04
C ASN A 237 5.97 2.54 -20.19
N MET A 238 5.57 1.27 -20.05
CA MET A 238 4.72 0.59 -21.05
C MET A 238 3.24 0.97 -20.85
N PRO A 239 2.37 0.72 -21.86
CA PRO A 239 0.93 0.88 -21.74
C PRO A 239 0.35 0.06 -20.58
N GLY A 240 -0.67 0.61 -19.91
CA GLY A 240 -1.31 -0.02 -18.74
C GLY A 240 -1.91 -1.41 -19.01
N THR A 241 -2.32 -1.68 -20.25
CA THR A 241 -2.81 -2.99 -20.70
C THR A 241 -1.76 -4.09 -20.51
N ILE A 242 -0.50 -3.82 -20.83
CA ILE A 242 0.61 -4.78 -20.68
C ILE A 242 0.75 -5.20 -19.20
N TYR A 243 0.72 -4.25 -18.28
CA TYR A 243 0.83 -4.57 -16.84
C TYR A 243 -0.36 -5.37 -16.34
N ARG A 244 -1.57 -5.07 -16.81
CA ARG A 244 -2.79 -5.82 -16.48
C ARG A 244 -2.68 -7.27 -16.97
N ASP A 245 -2.22 -7.47 -18.21
CA ASP A 245 -2.08 -8.80 -18.80
C ASP A 245 -0.99 -9.62 -18.10
N LEU A 246 0.13 -8.98 -17.72
CA LEU A 246 1.16 -9.61 -16.91
C LEU A 246 0.64 -10.00 -15.51
N TYR A 247 -0.17 -9.15 -14.90
CA TYR A 247 -0.78 -9.44 -13.59
C TYR A 247 -1.76 -10.62 -13.66
N ALA A 248 -2.55 -10.70 -14.73
CA ALA A 248 -3.48 -11.81 -14.96
C ALA A 248 -2.80 -13.11 -15.40
N GLY A 249 -1.59 -13.02 -15.96
CA GLY A 249 -0.84 -14.12 -16.58
C GLY A 249 0.51 -14.39 -15.91
N ALA A 250 1.59 -14.07 -16.61
CA ALA A 250 2.96 -14.50 -16.27
C ALA A 250 3.47 -14.07 -14.88
N LEU A 251 2.93 -13.00 -14.32
CA LEU A 251 3.30 -12.50 -12.98
C LEU A 251 2.16 -12.66 -11.96
N LYS A 252 1.14 -13.47 -12.29
CA LYS A 252 0.12 -13.81 -11.31
C LYS A 252 0.77 -14.48 -10.11
N ASP A 253 0.41 -14.04 -8.91
CA ASP A 253 0.90 -14.62 -7.65
C ASP A 253 2.43 -14.67 -7.53
N TYR A 254 3.15 -13.72 -8.17
CA TYR A 254 4.61 -13.65 -8.21
C TYR A 254 5.29 -13.72 -6.83
N TYR A 255 4.59 -13.30 -5.79
CA TYR A 255 5.08 -13.34 -4.42
C TYR A 255 5.24 -14.76 -3.85
N PHE A 256 4.70 -15.76 -4.52
CA PHE A 256 4.90 -17.19 -4.18
C PHE A 256 5.97 -17.86 -5.06
N PHE A 257 6.52 -17.18 -6.07
CA PHE A 257 7.49 -17.80 -6.98
C PHE A 257 8.72 -18.29 -6.23
N ASN A 258 8.93 -19.62 -6.26
CA ASN A 258 10.01 -20.34 -5.57
C ASN A 258 10.04 -20.08 -4.05
N LEU A 259 8.90 -19.91 -3.39
CA LEU A 259 8.78 -19.62 -1.96
C LEU A 259 9.50 -20.68 -1.09
N SER A 260 9.55 -21.95 -1.52
CA SER A 260 10.21 -23.06 -0.82
C SER A 260 11.73 -23.07 -0.92
N ASN A 261 12.33 -22.21 -1.75
CA ASN A 261 13.79 -22.18 -1.96
C ASN A 261 14.30 -20.75 -1.84
N ARG A 262 14.95 -20.42 -0.74
CA ARG A 262 15.45 -19.06 -0.45
C ARG A 262 16.44 -18.54 -1.51
N ASP A 263 17.20 -19.41 -2.17
CA ASP A 263 18.18 -19.01 -3.17
C ASP A 263 17.54 -18.55 -4.47
N ASN A 264 16.41 -19.13 -4.82
CA ASN A 264 15.65 -18.82 -6.01
C ASN A 264 14.37 -18.03 -5.75
N TYR A 265 14.08 -17.72 -4.47
CA TYR A 265 12.88 -17.00 -4.10
C TYR A 265 12.83 -15.62 -4.79
N TYR A 266 11.66 -15.31 -5.32
CA TYR A 266 11.45 -14.09 -6.10
C TYR A 266 11.92 -12.82 -5.39
N TYR A 267 11.66 -12.70 -4.08
CA TYR A 267 12.05 -11.51 -3.31
C TYR A 267 13.55 -11.43 -3.00
N LYS A 268 14.32 -12.52 -3.08
CA LYS A 268 15.79 -12.41 -3.04
C LYS A 268 16.29 -11.48 -4.15
N ARG A 269 15.78 -11.72 -5.39
CA ARG A 269 16.09 -10.88 -6.55
C ARG A 269 15.61 -9.44 -6.37
N VAL A 270 14.40 -9.25 -5.78
CA VAL A 270 13.82 -7.92 -5.53
C VAL A 270 14.69 -7.12 -4.56
N TYR A 271 15.04 -7.69 -3.41
CA TYR A 271 15.86 -7.00 -2.41
C TYR A 271 17.27 -6.72 -2.92
N THR A 272 17.85 -7.66 -3.67
CA THR A 272 19.12 -7.41 -4.36
C THR A 272 19.00 -6.23 -5.33
N GLY A 273 17.91 -6.15 -6.09
CA GLY A 273 17.64 -5.04 -7.00
C GLY A 273 17.51 -3.69 -6.28
N CYS A 274 16.92 -3.65 -5.10
CA CYS A 274 16.88 -2.44 -4.27
C CYS A 274 18.28 -2.00 -3.83
N MET A 275 19.13 -2.94 -3.43
CA MET A 275 20.54 -2.63 -3.10
C MET A 275 21.31 -2.11 -4.31
N ARG A 276 21.13 -2.73 -5.48
CA ARG A 276 21.76 -2.30 -6.72
C ARG A 276 21.26 -0.92 -7.18
N ALA A 277 20.02 -0.55 -6.85
CA ALA A 277 19.50 0.79 -7.09
C ALA A 277 20.25 1.85 -6.25
N ILE A 278 20.62 1.52 -5.03
CA ILE A 278 21.49 2.39 -4.22
C ILE A 278 22.88 2.50 -4.87
N ASP A 279 23.49 1.37 -5.28
CA ASP A 279 24.78 1.39 -6.00
C ASP A 279 24.69 2.28 -7.25
N PHE A 280 23.57 2.25 -8.01
CA PHE A 280 23.36 3.11 -9.14
C PHE A 280 23.28 4.60 -8.77
N ILE A 281 22.59 4.95 -7.70
CA ILE A 281 22.51 6.35 -7.21
C ILE A 281 23.91 6.89 -6.93
N TYR A 282 24.80 6.09 -6.34
CA TYR A 282 26.19 6.49 -6.08
C TYR A 282 27.01 6.75 -7.34
N THR A 283 26.57 6.28 -8.51
CA THR A 283 27.24 6.60 -9.79
C THR A 283 26.81 7.94 -10.39
N LEU A 284 25.76 8.57 -9.86
CA LEU A 284 25.23 9.81 -10.41
C LEU A 284 26.13 11.00 -10.02
N PRO A 285 26.63 11.77 -10.99
CA PRO A 285 27.49 12.90 -10.69
C PRO A 285 26.82 14.02 -9.87
N GLN A 286 25.48 14.09 -9.87
CA GLN A 286 24.72 15.07 -9.12
C GLN A 286 24.41 14.64 -7.66
N PHE A 287 24.72 13.40 -7.29
CA PHE A 287 24.49 12.94 -5.93
C PHE A 287 25.51 13.56 -4.96
N ASN A 288 25.06 13.90 -3.76
CA ASN A 288 25.90 14.61 -2.76
C ASN A 288 26.63 13.68 -1.77
N GLY A 289 26.45 12.34 -1.90
CA GLY A 289 27.06 11.34 -1.03
C GLY A 289 26.19 10.85 0.10
#